data_03bf830d7d3d3459a97e938952f750d6
#
_entry.id   03bf830d7d3d3459a97e938952f750d6
#
_cell.length_a   1.000
_cell.length_b   1.000
_cell.length_c   1.000
_cell.angle_alpha   90.00
_cell.angle_beta   90.00
_cell.angle_gamma   90.00
#
_symmetry.space_group_name_H-M   'P 1'
#
loop_
_entity.id
_entity.type
_entity.pdbx_description
1 polymer ?
#
loop_
_entity_poly.entity_id
_entity_poly.type
_entity_poly.pdbx_seq_one_letter_code
_entity_poly.pdbx_strand_id
1 'polypeptide(L)'
;IISFDPNLRPALWNHLDEAKEKIAFGMSQCDVLKISDNEITFMTGETDIDRGVQKLIEKYQIPFVCATMGNQGSKAFFGSEIVEAEAFLMEDTIDTTGAGDTFCACLLDYILRYGIQKQDKERVREMLQFANAAAALITTKKRSASDAGTRRN
;
A
#
# COMPACT_ATOMS: atom_id res chain seq x y z
N ILE A 1 0.46 -12.42 12.55
CA ILE A 1 0.13 -11.19 11.79
C ILE A 1 0.18 -11.53 10.32
N ILE A 2 -0.93 -11.29 9.62
CA ILE A 2 -1.06 -11.47 8.17
C ILE A 2 -1.09 -10.09 7.53
N SER A 3 -0.15 -9.84 6.63
CA SER A 3 -0.12 -8.63 5.82
C SER A 3 -0.61 -8.93 4.42
N PHE A 4 -1.39 -8.01 3.86
CA PHE A 4 -1.92 -8.12 2.51
C PHE A 4 -1.71 -6.83 1.70
N ASP A 5 -1.23 -6.98 0.48
CA ASP A 5 -1.14 -5.94 -0.54
C ASP A 5 -1.81 -6.50 -1.81
N PRO A 6 -3.00 -6.05 -2.20
CA PRO A 6 -3.71 -6.56 -3.38
C PRO A 6 -2.89 -6.44 -4.66
N ASN A 7 -2.18 -5.33 -4.81
CA ASN A 7 -1.30 -5.06 -5.94
C ASN A 7 -1.97 -5.41 -7.28
N LEU A 8 -3.20 -4.94 -7.46
CA LEU A 8 -4.07 -5.27 -8.58
C LEU A 8 -3.42 -4.93 -9.92
N ARG A 9 -3.38 -5.91 -10.80
CA ARG A 9 -2.97 -5.78 -12.20
C ARG A 9 -4.14 -6.18 -13.09
N PRO A 10 -5.02 -5.26 -13.51
CA PRO A 10 -6.24 -5.60 -14.25
C PRO A 10 -5.98 -6.44 -15.50
N ALA A 11 -4.87 -6.19 -16.19
CA ALA A 11 -4.49 -6.93 -17.43
C ALA A 11 -4.18 -8.42 -17.21
N LEU A 12 -3.99 -8.88 -15.98
CA LEU A 12 -3.74 -10.28 -15.64
C LEU A 12 -5.01 -11.06 -15.31
N TRP A 13 -6.16 -10.41 -15.29
CA TRP A 13 -7.43 -11.01 -14.94
C TRP A 13 -8.34 -11.12 -16.17
N ASN A 14 -8.95 -12.27 -16.38
CA ASN A 14 -9.96 -12.45 -17.43
C ASN A 14 -11.27 -11.73 -17.07
N HIS A 15 -11.60 -11.72 -15.77
CA HIS A 15 -12.79 -11.06 -15.23
C HIS A 15 -12.43 -10.30 -13.96
N LEU A 16 -12.72 -9.00 -13.94
CA LEU A 16 -12.43 -8.15 -12.78
C LEU A 16 -13.29 -8.47 -11.54
N ASP A 17 -14.45 -9.06 -11.72
CA ASP A 17 -15.28 -9.53 -10.60
C ASP A 17 -14.58 -10.66 -9.84
N GLU A 18 -13.89 -11.56 -10.54
CA GLU A 18 -13.07 -12.60 -9.90
C GLU A 18 -11.91 -11.99 -9.11
N ALA A 19 -11.22 -10.98 -9.67
CA ALA A 19 -10.20 -10.24 -8.94
C ALA A 19 -10.76 -9.64 -7.65
N LYS A 20 -11.94 -9.03 -7.74
CA LYS A 20 -12.62 -8.41 -6.60
C LYS A 20 -12.94 -9.42 -5.50
N GLU A 21 -13.42 -10.62 -5.87
CA GLU A 21 -13.68 -11.70 -4.91
C GLU A 21 -12.41 -12.19 -4.21
N LYS A 22 -11.32 -12.40 -4.96
CA LYS A 22 -10.04 -12.85 -4.39
C LYS A 22 -9.41 -11.79 -3.47
N ILE A 23 -9.47 -10.52 -3.86
CA ILE A 23 -9.01 -9.41 -3.02
C ILE A 23 -9.87 -9.32 -1.75
N ALA A 24 -11.19 -9.44 -1.86
CA ALA A 24 -12.10 -9.46 -0.71
C ALA A 24 -11.77 -10.59 0.26
N PHE A 25 -11.44 -11.78 -0.25
CA PHE A 25 -10.98 -12.89 0.58
C PHE A 25 -9.67 -12.55 1.30
N GLY A 26 -8.65 -12.01 0.60
CA GLY A 26 -7.40 -11.57 1.23
C GLY A 26 -7.63 -10.55 2.34
N MET A 27 -8.49 -9.54 2.09
CA MET A 27 -8.85 -8.53 3.09
C MET A 27 -9.54 -9.13 4.33
N SER A 28 -10.35 -10.18 4.16
CA SER A 28 -11.04 -10.85 5.27
C SER A 28 -10.11 -11.65 6.19
N GLN A 29 -8.85 -11.87 5.77
CA GLN A 29 -7.86 -12.67 6.50
C GLN A 29 -6.71 -11.85 7.05
N CYS A 30 -6.58 -10.56 6.66
CA CYS A 30 -5.40 -9.79 7.01
C CYS A 30 -5.57 -8.96 8.29
N ASP A 31 -4.46 -8.77 8.98
CA ASP A 31 -4.31 -7.85 10.12
C ASP A 31 -3.78 -6.48 9.68
N VAL A 32 -3.00 -6.47 8.60
CA VAL A 32 -2.37 -5.29 8.02
C VAL A 32 -2.67 -5.25 6.54
N LEU A 33 -3.31 -4.18 6.08
CA LEU A 33 -3.60 -3.93 4.68
C LEU A 33 -2.79 -2.73 4.18
N LYS A 34 -2.01 -2.92 3.11
CA LYS A 34 -1.53 -1.80 2.29
C LYS A 34 -2.36 -1.78 1.02
N ILE A 35 -2.92 -0.63 0.67
CA ILE A 35 -3.83 -0.50 -0.48
C ILE A 35 -3.64 0.85 -1.17
N SER A 36 -3.73 0.90 -2.50
CA SER A 36 -3.68 2.15 -3.26
C SER A 36 -5.05 2.80 -3.40
N ASP A 37 -5.08 4.10 -3.72
CA ASP A 37 -6.28 4.88 -4.01
C ASP A 37 -7.15 4.25 -5.10
N ASN A 38 -6.53 3.79 -6.20
CA ASN A 38 -7.24 3.10 -7.28
C ASN A 38 -7.87 1.78 -6.83
N GLU A 39 -7.19 1.03 -5.98
CA GLU A 39 -7.72 -0.23 -5.41
C GLU A 39 -8.84 0.02 -4.42
N ILE A 40 -8.76 1.09 -3.63
CA ILE A 40 -9.85 1.52 -2.75
C ILE A 40 -11.11 1.81 -3.58
N THR A 41 -10.97 2.60 -4.63
CA THR A 41 -12.08 2.90 -5.55
C THR A 41 -12.62 1.64 -6.22
N PHE A 42 -11.75 0.75 -6.69
CA PHE A 42 -12.13 -0.52 -7.29
C PHE A 42 -12.96 -1.40 -6.34
N MET A 43 -12.54 -1.49 -5.07
CA MET A 43 -13.20 -2.35 -4.08
C MET A 43 -14.49 -1.77 -3.53
N THR A 44 -14.58 -0.44 -3.38
CA THR A 44 -15.66 0.23 -2.63
C THR A 44 -16.59 1.09 -3.49
N GLY A 45 -16.13 1.52 -4.67
CA GLY A 45 -16.79 2.54 -5.49
C GLY A 45 -16.63 3.97 -4.96
N GLU A 46 -15.91 4.16 -3.83
CA GLU A 46 -15.66 5.48 -3.26
C GLU A 46 -14.44 6.14 -3.88
N THR A 47 -14.54 7.42 -4.16
CA THR A 47 -13.41 8.27 -4.58
C THR A 47 -12.78 9.01 -3.41
N ASP A 48 -13.51 9.17 -2.32
CA ASP A 48 -13.01 9.69 -1.05
C ASP A 48 -12.28 8.57 -0.31
N ILE A 49 -10.99 8.77 -0.07
CA ILE A 49 -10.10 7.75 0.53
C ILE A 49 -10.53 7.38 1.94
N ASP A 50 -10.86 8.37 2.76
CA ASP A 50 -11.21 8.14 4.17
C ASP A 50 -12.51 7.33 4.26
N ARG A 51 -13.51 7.67 3.44
CA ARG A 51 -14.76 6.90 3.33
C ARG A 51 -14.53 5.49 2.79
N GLY A 52 -13.70 5.37 1.75
CA GLY A 52 -13.39 4.08 1.15
C GLY A 52 -12.70 3.16 2.14
N VAL A 53 -11.68 3.64 2.84
CA VAL A 53 -10.97 2.86 3.88
C VAL A 53 -11.90 2.52 5.04
N GLN A 54 -12.74 3.45 5.48
CA GLN A 54 -13.71 3.20 6.54
C GLN A 54 -14.65 2.04 6.19
N LYS A 55 -15.18 2.00 4.96
CA LYS A 55 -16.01 0.88 4.47
C LYS A 55 -15.26 -0.46 4.51
N LEU A 56 -13.97 -0.46 4.15
CA LEU A 56 -13.14 -1.68 4.19
C LEU A 56 -12.91 -2.15 5.63
N ILE A 57 -12.59 -1.22 6.54
CA ILE A 57 -12.41 -1.51 7.96
C ILE A 57 -13.69 -2.07 8.57
N GLU A 58 -14.83 -1.44 8.33
CA GLU A 58 -16.12 -1.89 8.85
C GLU A 58 -16.50 -3.28 8.33
N LYS A 59 -16.27 -3.53 7.05
CA LYS A 59 -16.63 -4.80 6.41
C LYS A 59 -15.72 -5.95 6.79
N TYR A 60 -14.41 -5.72 6.84
CA TYR A 60 -13.42 -6.80 7.01
C TYR A 60 -12.73 -6.79 8.37
N GLN A 61 -13.04 -5.81 9.24
CA GLN A 61 -12.49 -5.68 10.59
C GLN A 61 -10.96 -5.63 10.63
N ILE A 62 -10.35 -4.91 9.66
CA ILE A 62 -8.90 -4.83 9.52
C ILE A 62 -8.32 -3.87 10.56
N PRO A 63 -7.40 -4.31 11.44
CA PRO A 63 -6.89 -3.49 12.54
C PRO A 63 -5.98 -2.33 12.10
N PHE A 64 -5.24 -2.52 10.98
CA PHE A 64 -4.27 -1.53 10.51
C PHE A 64 -4.30 -1.42 8.98
N VAL A 65 -4.60 -0.24 8.46
CA VAL A 65 -4.65 0.00 7.01
C VAL A 65 -3.71 1.16 6.65
N CYS A 66 -2.86 0.95 5.64
CA CYS A 66 -2.11 2.02 4.98
C CYS A 66 -2.64 2.24 3.57
N ALA A 67 -3.13 3.43 3.28
CA ALA A 67 -3.53 3.89 1.96
C ALA A 67 -2.40 4.70 1.31
N THR A 68 -2.02 4.34 0.08
CA THR A 68 -1.05 5.08 -0.73
C THR A 68 -1.76 5.84 -1.84
N MET A 69 -1.43 7.12 -2.04
CA MET A 69 -2.15 8.03 -2.93
C MET A 69 -1.19 8.72 -3.93
N GLY A 70 -0.15 8.00 -4.37
CA GLY A 70 0.83 8.52 -5.31
C GLY A 70 1.48 9.83 -4.82
N ASN A 71 1.38 10.88 -5.62
CA ASN A 71 1.94 12.20 -5.30
C ASN A 71 1.19 12.96 -4.19
N GLN A 72 0.10 12.43 -3.67
CA GLN A 72 -0.62 12.97 -2.52
C GLN A 72 -0.14 12.38 -1.18
N GLY A 73 0.80 11.42 -1.22
CA GLY A 73 1.37 10.82 -0.02
C GLY A 73 0.65 9.57 0.45
N SER A 74 0.53 9.41 1.76
CA SER A 74 -0.04 8.21 2.36
C SER A 74 -0.77 8.51 3.66
N LYS A 75 -1.71 7.61 4.01
CA LYS A 75 -2.47 7.66 5.25
C LYS A 75 -2.44 6.30 5.95
N ALA A 76 -2.38 6.32 7.28
CA ALA A 76 -2.56 5.13 8.11
C ALA A 76 -3.82 5.26 8.97
N PHE A 77 -4.57 4.19 9.07
CA PHE A 77 -5.83 4.08 9.81
C PHE A 77 -5.69 2.96 10.83
N PHE A 78 -5.90 3.26 12.10
CA PHE A 78 -5.83 2.29 13.20
C PHE A 78 -6.67 2.76 14.39
N GLY A 79 -7.50 1.88 14.93
CA GLY A 79 -8.49 2.24 15.93
C GLY A 79 -9.41 3.36 15.40
N SER A 80 -9.48 4.49 16.11
CA SER A 80 -10.20 5.70 15.69
C SER A 80 -9.30 6.77 15.06
N GLU A 81 -8.02 6.44 14.84
CA GLU A 81 -7.00 7.40 14.44
C GLU A 81 -6.73 7.35 12.94
N ILE A 82 -6.49 8.52 12.37
CA ILE A 82 -5.97 8.72 11.02
C ILE A 82 -4.70 9.55 11.12
N VAL A 83 -3.61 9.04 10.55
CA VAL A 83 -2.34 9.74 10.45
C VAL A 83 -1.97 9.85 8.98
N GLU A 84 -1.57 11.04 8.54
CA GLU A 84 -1.18 11.29 7.16
C GLU A 84 0.23 11.84 7.07
N ALA A 85 0.87 11.57 5.95
CA ALA A 85 2.16 12.12 5.57
C ALA A 85 2.15 12.47 4.08
N GLU A 86 2.68 13.65 3.76
CA GLU A 86 2.83 14.13 2.39
C GLU A 86 3.78 13.26 1.57
N ALA A 87 3.61 13.27 0.26
CA ALA A 87 4.53 12.61 -0.65
C ALA A 87 5.90 13.28 -0.62
N PHE A 88 6.94 12.48 -0.77
CA PHE A 88 8.27 12.98 -1.05
C PHE A 88 8.41 13.11 -2.58
N LEU A 89 8.35 14.34 -3.09
CA LEU A 89 8.38 14.59 -4.53
C LEU A 89 9.84 14.63 -5.03
N MET A 90 10.13 13.87 -6.08
CA MET A 90 11.41 13.87 -6.78
C MET A 90 11.21 14.44 -8.19
N GLU A 91 12.10 15.36 -8.59
CA GLU A 91 12.05 15.98 -9.92
C GLU A 91 12.40 14.98 -11.05
N ASP A 92 13.23 13.98 -10.74
CA ASP A 92 13.79 13.02 -11.70
C ASP A 92 13.10 11.64 -11.63
N THR A 93 11.78 11.59 -11.57
CA THR A 93 11.05 10.30 -11.59
C THR A 93 11.18 9.66 -12.97
N ILE A 94 11.80 8.46 -13.03
CA ILE A 94 12.04 7.70 -14.26
C ILE A 94 11.04 6.54 -14.39
N ASP A 95 10.83 5.79 -13.31
CA ASP A 95 10.00 4.58 -13.29
C ASP A 95 9.37 4.40 -11.91
N THR A 96 8.04 4.33 -11.85
CA THR A 96 7.28 4.15 -10.59
C THR A 96 7.20 2.69 -10.16
N THR A 97 7.75 1.76 -10.94
CA THR A 97 7.73 0.33 -10.61
C THR A 97 8.52 0.05 -9.34
N GLY A 98 7.90 -0.66 -8.41
CA GLY A 98 8.50 -1.03 -7.13
C GLY A 98 8.35 0.01 -6.01
N ALA A 99 7.78 1.19 -6.29
CA ALA A 99 7.50 2.18 -5.25
C ALA A 99 6.53 1.62 -4.19
N GLY A 100 5.45 0.95 -4.62
CA GLY A 100 4.50 0.31 -3.73
C GLY A 100 5.12 -0.82 -2.89
N ASP A 101 5.96 -1.65 -3.52
CA ASP A 101 6.66 -2.74 -2.83
C ASP A 101 7.66 -2.21 -1.79
N THR A 102 8.36 -1.12 -2.12
CA THR A 102 9.28 -0.44 -1.19
C THR A 102 8.53 0.17 0.00
N PHE A 103 7.39 0.82 -0.25
CA PHE A 103 6.52 1.32 0.81
C PHE A 103 6.06 0.18 1.72
N CYS A 104 5.59 -0.93 1.12
CA CYS A 104 5.14 -2.11 1.85
C CYS A 104 6.26 -2.71 2.72
N ALA A 105 7.49 -2.77 2.23
CA ALA A 105 8.64 -3.24 2.99
C ALA A 105 8.90 -2.38 4.24
N CYS A 106 8.81 -1.06 4.12
CA CYS A 106 8.97 -0.15 5.26
C CYS A 106 7.84 -0.33 6.29
N LEU A 107 6.60 -0.48 5.82
CA LEU A 107 5.45 -0.78 6.68
C LEU A 107 5.65 -2.10 7.44
N LEU A 108 6.10 -3.15 6.75
CA LEU A 108 6.33 -4.46 7.38
C LEU A 108 7.47 -4.43 8.41
N ASP A 109 8.57 -3.73 8.13
CA ASP A 109 9.64 -3.51 9.11
C ASP A 109 9.11 -2.81 10.37
N TYR A 110 8.28 -1.78 10.19
CA TYR A 110 7.63 -1.09 11.29
C TYR A 110 6.74 -2.03 12.13
N ILE A 111 5.87 -2.80 11.47
CA ILE A 111 4.96 -3.74 12.13
C ILE A 111 5.73 -4.85 12.87
N LEU A 112 6.83 -5.34 12.30
CA LEU A 112 7.69 -6.34 12.96
C LEU A 112 8.34 -5.80 14.23
N ARG A 113 8.70 -4.52 14.26
CA ARG A 113 9.35 -3.89 15.43
C ARG A 113 8.35 -3.53 16.54
N TYR A 114 7.18 -3.03 16.19
CA TYR A 114 6.24 -2.41 17.13
C TYR A 114 4.91 -3.14 17.27
N GLY A 115 4.63 -4.12 16.43
CA GLY A 115 3.34 -4.82 16.37
C GLY A 115 2.24 -3.95 15.77
N ILE A 116 0.99 -4.39 15.94
CA ILE A 116 -0.21 -3.66 15.46
C ILE A 116 -1.05 -3.08 16.61
N GLN A 117 -0.70 -3.43 17.85
CA GLN A 117 -1.44 -2.98 19.04
C GLN A 117 -0.76 -1.76 19.66
N LYS A 118 -1.56 -0.84 20.19
CA LYS A 118 -1.09 0.38 20.89
C LYS A 118 -0.15 1.22 20.02
N GLN A 119 -0.65 1.63 18.87
CA GLN A 119 0.10 2.48 17.94
C GLN A 119 0.30 3.88 18.50
N ASP A 120 1.50 4.40 18.33
CA ASP A 120 1.86 5.80 18.61
C ASP A 120 1.78 6.61 17.32
N LYS A 121 0.99 7.70 17.33
CA LYS A 121 0.74 8.54 16.14
C LYS A 121 2.01 9.13 15.54
N GLU A 122 2.92 9.63 16.38
CA GLU A 122 4.15 10.24 15.88
C GLU A 122 5.05 9.19 15.22
N ARG A 123 5.16 8.03 15.83
CA ARG A 123 5.92 6.92 15.25
C ARG A 123 5.31 6.40 13.95
N VAL A 124 3.97 6.35 13.85
CA VAL A 124 3.28 6.02 12.60
C VAL A 124 3.55 7.09 11.54
N ARG A 125 3.53 8.39 11.92
CA ARG A 125 3.86 9.48 10.98
C ARG A 125 5.29 9.40 10.48
N GLU A 126 6.26 9.14 11.35
CA GLU A 126 7.66 8.92 10.97
C GLU A 126 7.81 7.74 10.00
N MET A 127 7.11 6.64 10.26
CA MET A 127 7.08 5.49 9.35
C MET A 127 6.53 5.88 7.98
N LEU A 128 5.40 6.59 7.90
CA LEU A 128 4.82 7.02 6.62
C LEU A 128 5.77 7.94 5.86
N GLN A 129 6.39 8.91 6.55
CA GLN A 129 7.37 9.82 5.95
C GLN A 129 8.58 9.07 5.39
N PHE A 130 9.12 8.12 6.16
CA PHE A 130 10.24 7.27 5.74
C PHE A 130 9.84 6.40 4.53
N ALA A 131 8.67 5.76 4.58
CA ALA A 131 8.17 4.92 3.49
C ALA A 131 7.91 5.72 2.20
N ASN A 132 7.33 6.94 2.32
CA ASN A 132 7.14 7.84 1.19
C ASN A 132 8.49 8.26 0.56
N ALA A 133 9.49 8.59 1.37
CA ALA A 133 10.82 8.95 0.89
C ALA A 133 11.53 7.77 0.22
N ALA A 134 11.48 6.58 0.83
CA ALA A 134 12.07 5.36 0.26
C ALA A 134 11.41 4.98 -1.08
N ALA A 135 10.07 5.05 -1.14
CA ALA A 135 9.31 4.81 -2.36
C ALA A 135 9.64 5.82 -3.46
N ALA A 136 9.82 7.10 -3.12
CA ALA A 136 10.24 8.14 -4.07
C ALA A 136 11.66 7.89 -4.60
N LEU A 137 12.60 7.52 -3.73
CA LEU A 137 13.98 7.24 -4.14
C LEU A 137 14.10 6.08 -5.12
N ILE A 138 13.27 5.04 -5.01
CA ILE A 138 13.33 3.91 -5.96
C ILE A 138 12.87 4.34 -7.35
N THR A 139 11.99 5.34 -7.48
CA THR A 139 11.50 5.83 -8.76
C THR A 139 12.54 6.57 -9.59
N THR A 140 13.62 7.05 -8.95
CA THR A 140 14.73 7.73 -9.64
C THR A 140 15.77 6.77 -10.21
N LYS A 141 15.68 5.47 -9.87
CA LYS A 141 16.61 4.46 -10.36
C LYS A 141 16.09 3.82 -11.64
N LYS A 142 16.93 3.85 -12.69
CA LYS A 142 16.69 3.07 -13.90
C LYS A 142 16.86 1.59 -13.54
N ARG A 143 15.86 0.75 -13.79
CA ARG A 143 16.07 -0.71 -13.72
C ARG A 143 17.21 -1.05 -14.67
N SER A 144 18.30 -1.62 -14.16
CA SER A 144 19.33 -2.18 -15.04
C SER A 144 18.70 -3.37 -15.79
N ALA A 145 18.76 -3.35 -17.11
CA ALA A 145 18.24 -4.39 -18.00
C ALA A 145 19.00 -5.73 -17.88
N SER A 146 19.74 -5.96 -16.79
CA SER A 146 20.62 -7.12 -16.59
C SER A 146 19.93 -8.37 -16.06
N ASP A 147 18.63 -8.31 -15.68
CA ASP A 147 17.92 -9.50 -15.19
C ASP A 147 16.90 -10.13 -16.15
N ALA A 148 16.81 -9.60 -17.36
CA ALA A 148 15.95 -10.16 -18.40
C ALA A 148 16.78 -10.83 -19.50
N GLY A 149 17.45 -11.93 -19.21
CA GLY A 149 18.02 -12.67 -20.32
C GLY A 149 19.26 -13.48 -20.01
N THR A 150 19.10 -14.64 -19.44
CA THR A 150 19.89 -15.81 -19.89
C THR A 150 19.17 -17.09 -19.47
N ARG A 151 18.09 -17.41 -20.16
CA ARG A 151 17.78 -18.82 -20.38
C ARG A 151 18.12 -19.07 -21.84
N ARG A 152 19.35 -19.47 -22.09
CA ARG A 152 19.75 -20.17 -23.32
C ARG A 152 19.75 -21.66 -23.01
N ASN A 153 18.96 -22.34 -23.79
CA ASN A 153 19.03 -23.74 -24.22
C ASN A 153 19.28 -24.80 -23.17
#